data_5d868b86d6314d8841bec7d83c12abd8
#
_entry.id   5d868b86d6314d8841bec7d83c12abd8
#
_cell.length_a   1.000
_cell.length_b   1.000
_cell.length_c   1.000
_cell.angle_alpha   90.00
_cell.angle_beta   90.00
_cell.angle_gamma   90.00
#
_symmetry.space_group_name_H-M   'P 1'
#
loop_
_entity.id
_entity.type
_entity.pdbx_description
1 polymer ?
#
loop_
_entity_poly.entity_id
_entity_poly.type
_entity_poly.pdbx_seq_one_letter_code
_entity_poly.pdbx_strand_id
1 'polypeptide(L)'
;LWAEVFDLVVFLILVFGIVLFIRLFIATPYTVIWSSMAPNFYQKDWIIVEKITQSFSTFERWDVIVFVAQWKTAPYIKRIIWLPWETVKFQDGEVYICSDNIPSWSVVKDSEWNNCEKLPEPYLPDWLRTNATCGKDEFKVKWWYFVMWDNRWRTTDSLCCFWIECYEWANYIVGDKDLIGKVWVRLYPKFTKF
;
A
#
# COMPACT_ATOMS: atom_id res chain seq x y z
N LEU A 1 9.95 51.11 -9.71
CA LEU A 1 10.49 50.44 -8.52
C LEU A 1 9.41 49.86 -7.62
N TRP A 2 8.47 50.67 -7.11
CA TRP A 2 7.36 50.17 -6.26
C TRP A 2 6.41 49.22 -6.98
N ALA A 3 6.07 49.53 -8.23
CA ALA A 3 5.22 48.65 -9.07
C ALA A 3 5.90 47.29 -9.32
N GLU A 4 7.18 47.26 -9.67
CA GLU A 4 7.93 46.04 -9.91
C GLU A 4 8.06 45.19 -8.64
N VAL A 5 8.24 45.83 -7.45
CA VAL A 5 8.25 45.13 -6.18
C VAL A 5 6.88 44.54 -5.87
N PHE A 6 5.81 45.28 -6.13
CA PHE A 6 4.43 44.79 -5.96
C PHE A 6 4.14 43.60 -6.84
N ASP A 7 4.48 43.66 -8.14
CA ASP A 7 4.29 42.56 -9.10
C ASP A 7 5.08 41.32 -8.70
N LEU A 8 6.30 41.49 -8.24
CA LEU A 8 7.12 40.39 -7.71
C LEU A 8 6.45 39.73 -6.48
N VAL A 9 5.95 40.53 -5.53
CA VAL A 9 5.29 40.00 -4.35
C VAL A 9 4.02 39.23 -4.71
N VAL A 10 3.19 39.76 -5.60
CA VAL A 10 1.98 39.08 -6.11
C VAL A 10 2.36 37.78 -6.80
N PHE A 11 3.35 37.79 -7.66
CA PHE A 11 3.86 36.59 -8.33
C PHE A 11 4.30 35.51 -7.32
N LEU A 12 5.08 35.88 -6.31
CA LEU A 12 5.53 34.94 -5.27
C LEU A 12 4.37 34.36 -4.46
N ILE A 13 3.36 35.18 -4.13
CA ILE A 13 2.16 34.71 -3.43
C ILE A 13 1.39 33.68 -4.29
N LEU A 14 1.21 33.96 -5.59
CA LEU A 14 0.55 33.06 -6.51
C LEU A 14 1.31 31.74 -6.65
N VAL A 15 2.63 31.79 -6.87
CA VAL A 15 3.46 30.58 -6.96
C VAL A 15 3.39 29.76 -5.68
N PHE A 16 3.52 30.41 -4.53
CA PHE A 16 3.39 29.75 -3.23
C PHE A 16 2.02 29.10 -3.04
N GLY A 17 0.95 29.82 -3.41
CA GLY A 17 -0.43 29.29 -3.37
C GLY A 17 -0.61 28.05 -4.25
N ILE A 18 -0.09 28.08 -5.47
CA ILE A 18 -0.14 26.92 -6.39
C ILE A 18 0.63 25.74 -5.82
N VAL A 19 1.86 25.96 -5.34
CA VAL A 19 2.68 24.88 -4.76
C VAL A 19 2.01 24.28 -3.53
N LEU A 20 1.44 25.13 -2.68
CA LEU A 20 0.70 24.68 -1.49
C LEU A 20 -0.54 23.87 -1.88
N PHE A 21 -1.30 24.33 -2.88
CA PHE A 21 -2.47 23.63 -3.39
C PHE A 21 -2.09 22.24 -3.93
N ILE A 22 -1.05 22.16 -4.77
CA ILE A 22 -0.56 20.89 -5.30
C ILE A 22 -0.20 19.95 -4.15
N ARG A 23 0.57 20.43 -3.18
CA ARG A 23 1.04 19.63 -2.04
C ARG A 23 -0.09 19.13 -1.14
N LEU A 24 -1.12 19.93 -0.94
CA LEU A 24 -2.25 19.57 -0.06
C LEU A 24 -3.23 18.60 -0.75
N PHE A 25 -3.52 18.82 -2.03
CA PHE A 25 -4.65 18.16 -2.70
C PHE A 25 -4.26 17.20 -3.82
N ILE A 26 -3.11 17.37 -4.45
CA ILE A 26 -2.73 16.58 -5.62
C ILE A 26 -1.64 15.58 -5.32
N ALA A 27 -0.47 16.02 -4.86
CA ALA A 27 0.67 15.13 -4.65
C ALA A 27 1.66 15.69 -3.62
N THR A 28 2.28 14.78 -2.87
CA THR A 28 3.27 15.10 -1.84
C THR A 28 4.52 14.24 -2.02
N PRO A 29 5.73 14.84 -2.00
CA PRO A 29 6.96 14.07 -2.00
C PRO A 29 7.21 13.45 -0.61
N TYR A 30 7.68 12.19 -0.61
CA TYR A 30 8.13 11.47 0.57
C TYR A 30 9.49 10.83 0.34
N THR A 31 10.22 10.59 1.42
CA THR A 31 11.45 9.79 1.40
C THR A 31 11.21 8.50 2.16
N VAL A 32 11.56 7.38 1.54
CA VAL A 32 11.46 6.06 2.17
C VAL A 32 12.52 5.92 3.26
N ILE A 33 12.09 5.65 4.49
CA ILE A 33 12.99 5.56 5.65
C ILE A 33 13.53 4.13 5.83
N TRP A 34 12.71 3.11 5.53
CA TRP A 34 13.03 1.70 5.78
C TRP A 34 12.97 0.88 4.51
N SER A 35 13.83 -0.13 4.38
CA SER A 35 13.82 -1.06 3.25
C SER A 35 12.73 -2.15 3.35
N SER A 36 11.58 -1.79 3.91
CA SER A 36 10.46 -2.73 4.09
C SER A 36 9.79 -3.14 2.78
N MET A 37 9.96 -2.34 1.74
CA MET A 37 9.43 -2.60 0.40
C MET A 37 10.51 -3.05 -0.58
N ALA A 38 11.67 -3.54 -0.08
CA ALA A 38 12.67 -4.18 -0.93
C ALA A 38 12.10 -5.48 -1.53
N PRO A 39 12.43 -5.81 -2.79
CA PRO A 39 13.42 -5.15 -3.64
C PRO A 39 12.90 -3.94 -4.44
N ASN A 40 11.61 -3.59 -4.33
CA ASN A 40 11.00 -2.55 -5.16
C ASN A 40 11.30 -1.12 -4.66
N PHE A 41 11.41 -0.92 -3.34
CA PHE A 41 11.79 0.37 -2.75
C PHE A 41 12.82 0.17 -1.65
N TYR A 42 13.81 1.04 -1.64
CA TYR A 42 14.90 1.04 -0.67
C TYR A 42 14.89 2.31 0.19
N GLN A 43 15.65 2.25 1.28
CA GLN A 43 15.89 3.43 2.10
C GLN A 43 16.51 4.56 1.28
N LYS A 44 16.01 5.79 1.48
CA LYS A 44 16.37 7.02 0.77
C LYS A 44 15.79 7.15 -0.63
N ASP A 45 14.94 6.22 -1.08
CA ASP A 45 14.19 6.44 -2.31
C ASP A 45 13.26 7.65 -2.16
N TRP A 46 13.21 8.49 -3.19
CA TRP A 46 12.31 9.63 -3.26
C TRP A 46 11.09 9.24 -4.10
N ILE A 47 9.93 9.37 -3.50
CA ILE A 47 8.66 9.00 -4.12
C ILE A 47 7.69 10.19 -4.12
N ILE A 48 6.85 10.23 -5.13
CA ILE A 48 5.70 11.13 -5.18
C ILE A 48 4.44 10.31 -4.89
N VAL A 49 3.71 10.75 -3.88
CA VAL A 49 2.43 10.16 -3.48
C VAL A 49 1.31 11.07 -3.96
N GLU A 50 0.48 10.57 -4.86
CA GLU A 50 -0.70 11.27 -5.34
C GLU A 50 -1.91 10.99 -4.44
N LYS A 51 -2.82 11.95 -4.35
CA LYS A 51 -4.00 11.93 -3.47
C LYS A 51 -5.31 11.88 -4.25
N ILE A 52 -5.23 11.93 -5.57
CA ILE A 52 -6.39 12.05 -6.45
C ILE A 52 -7.18 10.75 -6.45
N THR A 53 -6.50 9.60 -6.52
CA THR A 53 -7.14 8.27 -6.51
C THR A 53 -8.06 8.11 -5.32
N GLN A 54 -7.63 8.51 -4.13
CA GLN A 54 -8.46 8.41 -2.93
C GLN A 54 -9.78 9.17 -3.02
N SER A 55 -9.82 10.26 -3.78
CA SER A 55 -10.99 11.14 -3.88
C SER A 55 -11.94 10.76 -5.02
N PHE A 56 -11.45 10.14 -6.09
CA PHE A 56 -12.19 9.98 -7.34
C PHE A 56 -12.27 8.55 -7.87
N SER A 57 -11.54 7.62 -7.27
CA SER A 57 -11.43 6.23 -7.74
C SER A 57 -11.24 5.28 -6.56
N THR A 58 -11.23 4.00 -6.83
CA THR A 58 -10.87 2.94 -5.89
C THR A 58 -9.44 2.51 -6.14
N PHE A 59 -8.73 2.13 -5.09
CA PHE A 59 -7.42 1.52 -5.22
C PHE A 59 -7.54 0.12 -5.80
N GLU A 60 -6.53 -0.27 -6.56
CA GLU A 60 -6.45 -1.56 -7.21
C GLU A 60 -5.47 -2.48 -6.48
N ARG A 61 -5.57 -3.77 -6.75
CA ARG A 61 -4.58 -4.75 -6.32
C ARG A 61 -3.22 -4.38 -6.88
N TRP A 62 -2.18 -4.53 -6.10
CA TRP A 62 -0.78 -4.16 -6.36
C TRP A 62 -0.47 -2.67 -6.20
N ASP A 63 -1.43 -1.81 -6.01
CA ASP A 63 -1.15 -0.41 -5.71
C ASP A 63 -0.26 -0.29 -4.48
N VAL A 64 0.76 0.54 -4.59
CA VAL A 64 1.61 0.88 -3.45
C VAL A 64 1.06 2.15 -2.82
N ILE A 65 0.65 2.04 -1.56
CA ILE A 65 0.00 3.13 -0.83
C ILE A 65 0.85 3.63 0.33
N VAL A 66 0.63 4.87 0.68
CA VAL A 66 1.12 5.49 1.91
C VAL A 66 -0.08 5.78 2.80
N PHE A 67 0.01 5.37 4.06
CA PHE A 67 -1.05 5.50 5.05
C PHE A 67 -0.49 5.63 6.47
N VAL A 68 -1.32 6.04 7.42
CA VAL A 68 -0.99 6.06 8.85
C VAL A 68 -1.76 4.93 9.53
N ALA A 69 -1.05 3.89 9.98
CA ALA A 69 -1.70 2.79 10.69
C ALA A 69 -2.28 3.28 12.03
N GLN A 70 -3.38 2.65 12.47
CA GLN A 70 -4.01 2.97 13.75
C GLN A 70 -2.98 2.94 14.88
N TRP A 71 -3.06 3.92 15.78
CA TRP A 71 -2.15 4.10 16.92
C TRP A 71 -0.69 4.44 16.55
N LYS A 72 -0.43 4.76 15.29
CA LYS A 72 0.89 5.21 14.81
C LYS A 72 0.81 6.67 14.37
N THR A 73 1.95 7.36 14.43
CA THR A 73 2.07 8.77 14.00
C THR A 73 2.86 8.92 12.72
N ALA A 74 3.69 7.92 12.39
CA ALA A 74 4.52 7.93 11.20
C ALA A 74 3.81 7.26 10.02
N PRO A 75 3.94 7.79 8.80
CA PRO A 75 3.43 7.15 7.59
C PRO A 75 4.17 5.84 7.28
N TYR A 76 3.41 4.85 6.80
CA TYR A 76 3.90 3.58 6.31
C TYR A 76 3.70 3.49 4.80
N ILE A 77 4.61 2.82 4.10
CA ILE A 77 4.47 2.43 2.71
C ILE A 77 4.26 0.93 2.63
N LYS A 78 3.21 0.48 1.93
CA LYS A 78 2.85 -0.93 1.74
C LYS A 78 2.18 -1.12 0.39
N ARG A 79 2.08 -2.40 -0.03
CA ARG A 79 1.34 -2.79 -1.23
C ARG A 79 -0.02 -3.36 -0.86
N ILE A 80 -1.06 -2.96 -1.58
CA ILE A 80 -2.38 -3.58 -1.50
C ILE A 80 -2.29 -4.97 -2.13
N ILE A 81 -2.63 -5.95 -1.33
CA ILE A 81 -2.65 -7.35 -1.75
C ILE A 81 -4.08 -7.81 -1.95
N TRP A 82 -5.02 -7.35 -1.10
CA TRP A 82 -6.42 -7.71 -1.16
C TRP A 82 -7.34 -6.53 -1.15
N LEU A 83 -8.43 -6.75 -1.86
CA LEU A 83 -9.53 -5.82 -2.00
C LEU A 83 -10.67 -6.21 -1.04
N PRO A 84 -11.63 -5.32 -0.79
CA PRO A 84 -12.81 -5.63 0.01
C PRO A 84 -13.55 -6.89 -0.50
N TRP A 85 -14.11 -7.67 0.43
CA TRP A 85 -14.90 -8.89 0.20
C TRP A 85 -14.11 -10.12 -0.24
N GLU A 86 -12.82 -10.12 -0.08
CA GLU A 86 -11.95 -11.26 -0.34
C GLU A 86 -11.49 -11.91 0.97
N THR A 87 -11.17 -13.19 0.89
CA THR A 87 -10.49 -13.93 1.96
C THR A 87 -9.08 -14.26 1.51
N VAL A 88 -8.13 -13.99 2.39
CA VAL A 88 -6.72 -14.28 2.22
C VAL A 88 -6.39 -15.55 2.94
N LYS A 89 -5.66 -16.45 2.28
CA LYS A 89 -5.06 -17.62 2.92
C LYS A 89 -3.57 -17.73 2.60
N PHE A 90 -2.83 -18.22 3.58
CA PHE A 90 -1.39 -18.47 3.45
C PHE A 90 -1.12 -19.94 3.66
N GLN A 91 -0.49 -20.58 2.67
CA GLN A 91 -0.11 -21.99 2.75
C GLN A 91 1.18 -22.24 1.97
N ASP A 92 2.09 -23.01 2.55
CA ASP A 92 3.35 -23.45 1.94
C ASP A 92 4.21 -22.29 1.37
N GLY A 93 4.14 -21.13 2.04
CA GLY A 93 4.86 -19.93 1.62
C GLY A 93 4.23 -19.18 0.43
N GLU A 94 3.06 -19.59 0.01
CA GLU A 94 2.28 -18.99 -1.06
C GLU A 94 1.06 -18.27 -0.52
N VAL A 95 0.56 -17.36 -1.32
CA VAL A 95 -0.59 -16.53 -0.99
C VAL A 95 -1.75 -16.89 -1.89
N TYR A 96 -2.92 -17.06 -1.30
CA TYR A 96 -4.15 -17.42 -2.01
C TYR A 96 -5.24 -16.39 -1.75
N ILE A 97 -6.04 -16.13 -2.78
CA ILE A 97 -7.27 -15.35 -2.70
C ILE A 97 -8.44 -16.29 -2.83
N CYS A 98 -9.42 -16.15 -1.93
CA CYS A 98 -10.67 -16.85 -1.99
C CYS A 98 -11.79 -15.82 -2.12
N SER A 99 -12.62 -15.95 -3.15
CA SER A 99 -13.75 -15.08 -3.41
C SER A 99 -14.86 -15.87 -4.12
N ASP A 100 -16.11 -15.54 -3.84
CA ASP A 100 -17.24 -16.14 -4.52
C ASP A 100 -17.30 -15.83 -6.02
N ASN A 101 -16.53 -14.83 -6.46
CA ASN A 101 -16.48 -14.37 -7.85
C ASN A 101 -15.30 -14.98 -8.66
N ILE A 102 -14.53 -15.90 -8.08
CA ILE A 102 -13.41 -16.54 -8.79
C ILE A 102 -13.97 -17.55 -9.81
N PRO A 103 -13.57 -17.48 -11.08
CA PRO A 103 -14.00 -18.44 -12.08
C PRO A 103 -13.58 -19.87 -11.74
N SER A 104 -14.49 -20.83 -11.87
CA SER A 104 -14.27 -22.23 -11.47
C SER A 104 -13.09 -22.93 -12.16
N TRP A 105 -12.58 -22.39 -13.27
CA TRP A 105 -11.42 -22.93 -14.00
C TRP A 105 -10.07 -22.47 -13.42
N SER A 106 -10.05 -21.44 -12.59
CA SER A 106 -8.82 -20.93 -11.93
C SER A 106 -8.64 -21.48 -10.52
N VAL A 107 -9.59 -22.25 -10.02
CA VAL A 107 -9.63 -22.74 -8.64
C VAL A 107 -8.67 -23.90 -8.42
N VAL A 108 -7.87 -23.85 -7.39
CA VAL A 108 -7.12 -25.00 -6.88
C VAL A 108 -8.12 -25.97 -6.29
N LYS A 109 -8.26 -27.16 -6.91
CA LYS A 109 -9.16 -28.23 -6.48
C LYS A 109 -8.58 -28.98 -5.26
N ASP A 110 -8.62 -28.37 -4.11
CA ASP A 110 -8.52 -29.11 -2.85
C ASP A 110 -9.82 -28.92 -2.08
N SER A 111 -10.30 -29.96 -1.42
CA SER A 111 -11.65 -30.06 -0.86
C SER A 111 -11.99 -29.01 0.21
N GLU A 112 -10.99 -28.34 0.76
CA GLU A 112 -11.15 -27.25 1.76
C GLU A 112 -11.03 -25.85 1.14
N TRP A 113 -10.60 -25.73 -0.14
CA TRP A 113 -10.21 -24.47 -0.79
C TRP A 113 -11.09 -24.13 -1.99
N ASN A 114 -12.36 -24.47 -1.90
CA ASN A 114 -13.33 -24.08 -2.92
C ASN A 114 -13.29 -22.55 -3.11
N ASN A 115 -13.16 -22.11 -4.35
CA ASN A 115 -13.11 -20.71 -4.77
C ASN A 115 -11.84 -19.94 -4.31
N CYS A 116 -10.69 -20.60 -4.22
CA CYS A 116 -9.40 -19.95 -4.00
C CYS A 116 -8.49 -20.09 -5.21
N GLU A 117 -7.74 -19.04 -5.53
CA GLU A 117 -6.68 -19.07 -6.54
C GLU A 117 -5.35 -18.61 -5.94
N LYS A 118 -4.26 -19.21 -6.42
CA LYS A 118 -2.93 -18.74 -6.05
C LYS A 118 -2.71 -17.35 -6.64
N LEU A 119 -2.28 -16.42 -5.79
CA LEU A 119 -2.01 -15.06 -6.19
C LEU A 119 -0.67 -14.97 -6.93
N PRO A 120 -0.64 -14.53 -8.19
CA PRO A 120 0.61 -14.20 -8.85
C PRO A 120 1.21 -12.93 -8.25
N GLU A 121 2.48 -12.96 -7.87
CA GLU A 121 3.20 -11.82 -7.28
C GLU A 121 4.40 -11.40 -8.14
N PRO A 122 4.18 -10.89 -9.36
CA PRO A 122 5.25 -10.63 -10.35
C PRO A 122 6.24 -9.55 -9.92
N TYR A 123 5.92 -8.81 -8.88
CA TYR A 123 6.79 -7.78 -8.28
C TYR A 123 7.78 -8.36 -7.26
N LEU A 124 7.66 -9.64 -6.90
CA LEU A 124 8.57 -10.34 -5.99
C LEU A 124 9.48 -11.31 -6.76
N PRO A 125 10.69 -11.57 -6.26
CA PRO A 125 11.53 -12.64 -6.77
C PRO A 125 10.88 -14.03 -6.54
N ASP A 126 11.01 -14.95 -7.47
CA ASP A 126 10.40 -16.30 -7.43
C ASP A 126 10.80 -17.15 -6.22
N TRP A 127 11.94 -16.86 -5.61
CA TRP A 127 12.43 -17.57 -4.42
C TRP A 127 11.86 -17.04 -3.11
N LEU A 128 11.23 -15.87 -3.12
CA LEU A 128 10.71 -15.23 -1.92
C LEU A 128 9.36 -15.86 -1.52
N ARG A 129 9.29 -16.36 -0.31
CA ARG A 129 8.10 -17.00 0.25
C ARG A 129 7.46 -16.14 1.33
N THR A 130 6.14 -16.23 1.44
CA THR A 130 5.34 -15.54 2.45
C THR A 130 4.90 -16.53 3.51
N ASN A 131 5.44 -16.42 4.71
CA ASN A 131 5.03 -17.29 5.81
C ASN A 131 4.08 -16.53 6.75
N ALA A 132 2.97 -17.16 7.12
CA ALA A 132 2.08 -16.67 8.16
C ALA A 132 2.77 -16.85 9.53
N THR A 133 3.40 -15.79 10.03
CA THR A 133 4.25 -15.88 11.23
C THR A 133 3.54 -15.47 12.51
N CYS A 134 2.36 -14.85 12.43
CA CYS A 134 1.67 -14.27 13.58
C CYS A 134 0.42 -15.06 14.01
N GLY A 135 0.45 -16.38 13.82
CA GLY A 135 -0.56 -17.30 14.34
C GLY A 135 -1.89 -17.34 13.59
N LYS A 136 -2.01 -16.61 12.48
CA LYS A 136 -3.17 -16.66 11.60
C LYS A 136 -2.73 -16.92 10.17
N ASP A 137 -3.38 -17.85 9.51
CA ASP A 137 -3.19 -18.23 8.11
C ASP A 137 -4.36 -17.83 7.21
N GLU A 138 -5.45 -17.34 7.80
CA GLU A 138 -6.63 -16.86 7.09
C GLU A 138 -7.11 -15.51 7.62
N PHE A 139 -7.41 -14.58 6.69
CA PHE A 139 -7.94 -13.26 7.00
C PHE A 139 -9.13 -12.95 6.09
N LYS A 140 -10.25 -12.52 6.68
CA LYS A 140 -11.47 -12.09 5.96
C LYS A 140 -11.50 -10.58 5.85
N VAL A 141 -11.38 -10.08 4.63
CA VAL A 141 -11.38 -8.65 4.34
C VAL A 141 -12.79 -8.22 3.94
N LYS A 142 -13.58 -7.69 4.88
CA LYS A 142 -14.95 -7.24 4.63
C LYS A 142 -15.01 -5.84 4.03
N TRP A 143 -14.21 -4.94 4.59
CA TRP A 143 -14.18 -3.52 4.23
C TRP A 143 -12.70 -3.12 4.15
N TRP A 144 -12.34 -2.22 3.22
CA TRP A 144 -11.01 -1.64 3.10
C TRP A 144 -9.95 -2.60 2.54
N TYR A 145 -8.66 -2.40 2.89
CA TYR A 145 -7.54 -3.05 2.20
C TYR A 145 -6.68 -3.86 3.16
N PHE A 146 -6.22 -5.01 2.69
CA PHE A 146 -5.16 -5.77 3.35
C PHE A 146 -3.84 -5.48 2.63
N VAL A 147 -2.83 -5.07 3.37
CA VAL A 147 -1.58 -4.57 2.82
C VAL A 147 -0.38 -5.33 3.37
N MET A 148 0.62 -5.54 2.53
CA MET A 148 1.84 -6.26 2.92
C MET A 148 3.09 -5.52 2.48
N TRP A 149 4.22 -5.87 3.11
CA TRP A 149 5.54 -5.48 2.66
C TRP A 149 5.97 -6.32 1.47
N ASP A 150 6.69 -5.71 0.53
CA ASP A 150 7.37 -6.48 -0.51
C ASP A 150 8.52 -7.31 0.10
N ASN A 151 9.14 -6.81 1.17
CA ASN A 151 10.13 -7.56 1.96
C ASN A 151 9.43 -8.53 2.92
N ARG A 152 9.08 -9.71 2.44
CA ARG A 152 8.32 -10.76 3.18
C ARG A 152 9.05 -11.38 4.38
N TRP A 153 10.30 -11.02 4.60
CA TRP A 153 11.08 -11.45 5.78
C TRP A 153 10.70 -10.70 7.07
N ARG A 154 9.93 -9.62 6.96
CA ARG A 154 9.49 -8.81 8.10
C ARG A 154 7.97 -8.83 8.21
N THR A 155 7.43 -8.73 9.42
CA THR A 155 6.04 -9.10 9.73
C THR A 155 5.22 -7.99 10.41
N THR A 156 5.61 -6.73 10.32
CA THR A 156 4.82 -5.63 10.89
C THR A 156 3.92 -4.96 9.85
N ASP A 157 3.08 -5.75 9.19
CA ASP A 157 2.06 -5.32 8.22
C ASP A 157 0.68 -5.88 8.61
N SER A 158 -0.24 -5.99 7.67
CA SER A 158 -1.56 -6.58 7.92
C SER A 158 -1.48 -8.03 8.40
N LEU A 159 -0.47 -8.79 7.96
CA LEU A 159 -0.28 -10.19 8.37
C LEU A 159 -0.11 -10.34 9.89
N CYS A 160 0.54 -9.35 10.51
CA CYS A 160 0.72 -9.28 11.96
C CYS A 160 -0.03 -8.10 12.60
N CYS A 161 -1.11 -7.62 11.97
CA CYS A 161 -1.97 -6.56 12.51
C CYS A 161 -1.17 -5.29 12.87
N PHE A 162 -0.11 -4.97 12.12
CA PHE A 162 0.82 -3.86 12.36
C PHE A 162 1.56 -3.90 13.71
N TRP A 163 1.57 -5.07 14.39
CA TRP A 163 2.25 -5.36 15.65
C TRP A 163 3.14 -6.61 15.53
N ILE A 164 3.68 -7.07 16.64
CA ILE A 164 4.45 -8.32 16.72
C ILE A 164 3.52 -9.54 16.69
N GLU A 165 2.30 -9.39 17.21
CA GLU A 165 1.26 -10.43 17.28
C GLU A 165 -0.11 -9.86 16.92
N CYS A 166 -0.96 -10.67 16.28
CA CYS A 166 -2.37 -10.33 16.03
C CYS A 166 -3.22 -10.72 17.25
N TYR A 167 -3.61 -9.73 18.03
CA TYR A 167 -4.63 -9.92 19.06
C TYR A 167 -6.03 -9.97 18.42
N GLU A 168 -7.01 -10.58 19.08
CA GLU A 168 -8.39 -10.69 18.57
C GLU A 168 -9.02 -9.34 18.22
N TRP A 169 -8.67 -8.28 18.96
CA TRP A 169 -9.15 -6.92 18.76
C TRP A 169 -8.28 -6.09 17.79
N ALA A 170 -7.13 -6.60 17.37
CA ALA A 170 -6.21 -5.86 16.54
C ALA A 170 -6.73 -5.75 15.10
N ASN A 171 -6.62 -4.55 14.55
CA ASN A 171 -7.04 -4.27 13.18
C ASN A 171 -5.92 -4.61 12.21
N TYR A 172 -6.20 -5.49 11.26
CA TYR A 172 -5.27 -5.92 10.21
C TYR A 172 -5.57 -5.28 8.84
N ILE A 173 -6.51 -4.36 8.79
CA ILE A 173 -6.92 -3.68 7.54
C ILE A 173 -6.62 -2.18 7.60
N VAL A 174 -6.45 -1.57 6.42
CA VAL A 174 -6.25 -0.13 6.23
C VAL A 174 -7.53 0.46 5.67
N GLY A 175 -8.11 1.40 6.40
CA GLY A 175 -9.34 2.09 6.01
C GLY A 175 -9.05 3.35 5.19
N ASP A 176 -10.08 3.84 4.48
CA ASP A 176 -9.96 5.05 3.65
C ASP A 176 -9.46 6.27 4.42
N LYS A 177 -9.88 6.42 5.67
CA LYS A 177 -9.47 7.52 6.55
C LYS A 177 -7.99 7.47 6.96
N ASP A 178 -7.38 6.31 6.89
CA ASP A 178 -5.98 6.11 7.26
C ASP A 178 -5.03 6.33 6.07
N LEU A 179 -5.59 6.38 4.85
CA LEU A 179 -4.85 6.56 3.61
C LEU A 179 -4.37 8.00 3.45
N ILE A 180 -3.16 8.15 2.91
CA ILE A 180 -2.60 9.42 2.47
C ILE A 180 -2.65 9.51 0.95
N GLY A 181 -2.41 8.40 0.25
CA GLY A 181 -2.47 8.32 -1.20
C GLY A 181 -1.70 7.15 -1.79
N LYS A 182 -1.65 7.11 -3.12
CA LYS A 182 -0.97 6.08 -3.93
C LYS A 182 0.41 6.58 -4.35
N VAL A 183 1.40 5.70 -4.33
CA VAL A 183 2.72 5.99 -4.91
C VAL A 183 2.58 6.02 -6.42
N TRP A 184 2.79 7.19 -6.98
CA TRP A 184 2.71 7.39 -8.43
C TRP A 184 4.03 7.13 -9.13
N VAL A 185 5.11 7.73 -8.63
CA VAL A 185 6.45 7.59 -9.21
C VAL A 185 7.52 7.57 -8.13
N ARG A 186 8.62 6.87 -8.40
CA ARG A 186 9.88 7.01 -7.69
C ARG A 186 10.80 7.89 -8.55
N LEU A 187 11.33 8.95 -7.96
CA LEU A 187 12.21 9.91 -8.65
C LEU A 187 13.69 9.51 -8.57
N TYR A 188 14.11 8.98 -7.42
CA TYR A 188 15.49 8.62 -7.13
C TYR A 188 15.52 7.28 -6.39
N PRO A 189 16.53 6.41 -6.59
CA PRO A 189 17.72 6.56 -7.46
C PRO A 189 17.44 6.39 -8.95
N LYS A 190 16.33 5.75 -9.32
CA LYS A 190 15.93 5.52 -10.70
C LYS A 190 14.46 5.87 -10.87
N PHE A 191 14.14 6.68 -11.88
CA PHE A 191 12.76 7.00 -12.21
C PHE A 191 11.98 5.72 -12.54
N THR A 192 10.88 5.51 -11.85
CA THR A 192 9.98 4.35 -12.05
C THR A 192 8.55 4.80 -11.77
N LYS A 193 7.63 4.49 -12.67
CA LYS A 193 6.18 4.68 -12.49
C LYS A 193 5.57 3.40 -11.94
N PHE A 194 4.61 3.53 -11.03
CA PHE A 194 3.89 2.45 -10.36
C PHE A 194 2.40 2.51 -10.64
#